data_9e787def7bda0d2672319f26f351df98
#
_entry.id   9e787def7bda0d2672319f26f351df98
#
_cell.length_a   1.000
_cell.length_b   1.000
_cell.length_c   1.000
_cell.angle_alpha   90.00
_cell.angle_beta   90.00
_cell.angle_gamma   90.00
#
_symmetry.space_group_name_H-M   'P 1'
#
loop_
_entity.id
_entity.type
_entity.pdbx_description
1 polymer ?
#
loop_
_entity_poly.entity_id
_entity_poly.type
_entity_poly.pdbx_seq_one_letter_code
_entity_poly.pdbx_strand_id
1 'polypeptide(L)'
;MTRLHILALGALAGLAAFAAQGAVPAGPRLAFPVACVLGRTCEIQHYVDRDLGPGVRDYRCTTQTYQGHNGIDIRLLDMAAQRRGVDVLASAAGTVARVRDGVADISVRAPGASPVANQECGNGVAISHGGGWETQYCHMARGSIRVRPGDVVAAGAPIGRVGLSGNTEYPHLHMTVRLNGAVVDPFAPESGAGCTAQGDMWTPEARTAMTYRLGVVLNAGFAAGPVTPDQVEAGGIAPPGRSSPYIVVYARGIGLQAGDEIELELKGPDGVSLARNRAQPLDRWKAQWVTYVGKKAPVTGWTGGTYVADYRVWRQGKVAISRRFEVRL
;
A
#
# COMPACT_ATOMS: atom_id res chain seq x y z
N MET A 1 -68.55 41.99 -47.37
CA MET A 1 -68.77 40.66 -46.73
C MET A 1 -67.39 40.07 -46.47
N THR A 2 -66.80 40.26 -45.27
CA THR A 2 -65.44 39.90 -44.95
C THR A 2 -65.50 38.77 -43.92
N ARG A 3 -64.99 37.60 -44.29
CA ARG A 3 -64.96 36.43 -43.41
C ARG A 3 -63.70 36.45 -42.60
N LEU A 4 -63.80 36.45 -41.28
CA LEU A 4 -62.75 36.39 -40.31
C LEU A 4 -62.42 34.91 -40.08
N HIS A 5 -61.12 34.52 -40.28
CA HIS A 5 -60.64 33.18 -39.94
C HIS A 5 -59.93 33.25 -38.60
N ILE A 6 -60.42 32.49 -37.61
CA ILE A 6 -59.83 32.32 -36.31
C ILE A 6 -58.87 31.09 -36.39
N LEU A 7 -57.56 31.34 -36.24
CA LEU A 7 -56.56 30.27 -36.06
C LEU A 7 -56.48 29.91 -34.58
N ALA A 8 -56.79 28.66 -34.24
CA ALA A 8 -56.58 28.11 -32.91
C ALA A 8 -55.20 27.58 -32.83
N LEU A 9 -54.33 28.20 -31.98
CA LEU A 9 -53.05 27.65 -31.59
C LEU A 9 -53.24 26.57 -30.50
N GLY A 10 -52.99 25.31 -30.83
CA GLY A 10 -52.87 24.22 -29.85
C GLY A 10 -51.52 24.20 -29.18
N ALA A 11 -51.44 24.47 -27.88
CA ALA A 11 -50.23 24.32 -27.08
C ALA A 11 -50.03 22.84 -26.72
N LEU A 12 -49.04 22.20 -27.31
CA LEU A 12 -48.55 20.88 -26.85
C LEU A 12 -47.71 21.08 -25.60
N ALA A 13 -48.23 20.72 -24.45
CA ALA A 13 -47.45 20.59 -23.20
C ALA A 13 -46.65 19.30 -23.25
N GLY A 14 -45.33 19.40 -23.54
CA GLY A 14 -44.39 18.29 -23.43
C GLY A 14 -44.11 17.99 -21.95
N LEU A 15 -44.57 16.84 -21.44
CA LEU A 15 -44.15 16.30 -20.16
C LEU A 15 -42.70 15.81 -20.29
N ALA A 16 -41.75 16.61 -19.80
CA ALA A 16 -40.37 16.12 -19.56
C ALA A 16 -40.37 15.13 -18.39
N ALA A 17 -40.26 13.86 -18.69
CA ALA A 17 -40.03 12.83 -17.69
C ALA A 17 -38.58 13.03 -17.14
N PHE A 18 -38.47 13.65 -15.98
CA PHE A 18 -37.19 13.59 -15.20
C PHE A 18 -37.01 12.14 -14.74
N ALA A 19 -36.12 11.43 -15.38
CA ALA A 19 -35.61 10.16 -14.84
C ALA A 19 -35.02 10.47 -13.46
N ALA A 20 -35.65 9.98 -12.40
CA ALA A 20 -35.08 10.01 -11.07
C ALA A 20 -33.74 9.24 -11.13
N GLN A 21 -32.65 9.96 -11.04
CA GLN A 21 -31.33 9.33 -10.83
C GLN A 21 -31.45 8.61 -9.49
N GLY A 22 -31.54 7.27 -9.53
CA GLY A 22 -31.60 6.44 -8.33
C GLY A 22 -30.40 6.77 -7.44
N ALA A 23 -30.66 7.07 -6.18
CA ALA A 23 -29.60 7.31 -5.21
C ALA A 23 -28.63 6.12 -5.24
N VAL A 24 -27.34 6.39 -5.32
CA VAL A 24 -26.30 5.35 -5.24
C VAL A 24 -26.52 4.58 -3.93
N PRO A 25 -26.67 3.24 -3.96
CA PRO A 25 -26.84 2.47 -2.72
C PRO A 25 -25.72 2.77 -1.75
N ALA A 26 -26.04 2.97 -0.46
CA ALA A 26 -25.04 3.17 0.57
C ALA A 26 -24.02 2.02 0.54
N GLY A 27 -22.73 2.35 0.43
CA GLY A 27 -21.64 1.37 0.37
C GLY A 27 -21.46 0.65 1.71
N PRO A 28 -20.81 -0.53 1.70
CA PRO A 28 -20.44 -1.20 2.93
C PRO A 28 -19.45 -0.36 3.74
N ARG A 29 -19.50 -0.46 5.08
CA ARG A 29 -18.44 0.02 5.95
C ARG A 29 -17.32 -1.01 5.99
N LEU A 30 -16.10 -0.57 5.63
CA LEU A 30 -14.94 -1.43 5.44
C LEU A 30 -14.06 -1.44 6.70
N ALA A 31 -13.82 -2.62 7.25
CA ALA A 31 -12.76 -2.85 8.22
C ALA A 31 -11.39 -2.98 7.52
N PHE A 32 -10.30 -2.80 8.28
CA PHE A 32 -8.94 -2.97 7.77
C PHE A 32 -8.69 -4.43 7.33
N PRO A 33 -8.22 -4.71 6.10
CA PRO A 33 -8.28 -6.04 5.49
C PRO A 33 -7.09 -6.95 5.77
N VAL A 34 -6.16 -6.60 6.66
CA VAL A 34 -4.95 -7.40 6.95
C VAL A 34 -4.72 -7.51 8.45
N ALA A 35 -4.39 -8.70 8.92
CA ALA A 35 -4.06 -8.95 10.33
C ALA A 35 -2.64 -8.45 10.67
N CYS A 36 -2.42 -7.14 10.54
CA CYS A 36 -1.16 -6.48 10.84
C CYS A 36 -1.37 -5.13 11.55
N VAL A 37 -0.31 -4.54 12.06
CA VAL A 37 -0.34 -3.24 12.72
C VAL A 37 0.39 -2.22 11.86
N LEU A 38 -0.37 -1.27 11.28
CA LEU A 38 0.18 -0.18 10.46
C LEU A 38 1.23 0.61 11.24
N GLY A 39 2.33 0.91 10.60
CA GLY A 39 3.49 1.57 11.21
C GLY A 39 4.44 0.64 11.95
N ARG A 40 4.08 -0.65 12.12
CA ARG A 40 4.91 -1.63 12.84
C ARG A 40 5.19 -2.90 12.05
N THR A 41 4.16 -3.53 11.48
CA THR A 41 4.30 -4.82 10.78
C THR A 41 3.82 -4.76 9.33
N CYS A 42 3.21 -3.67 8.92
CA CYS A 42 2.81 -3.36 7.55
C CYS A 42 2.66 -1.84 7.35
N GLU A 43 2.56 -1.42 6.08
CA GLU A 43 2.33 -0.04 5.67
C GLU A 43 1.40 0.01 4.45
N ILE A 44 0.65 1.12 4.27
CA ILE A 44 0.00 1.42 3.00
C ILE A 44 1.04 2.03 2.07
N GLN A 45 1.34 1.35 0.97
CA GLN A 45 2.32 1.82 0.01
C GLN A 45 1.69 2.65 -1.10
N HIS A 46 0.54 2.19 -1.65
CA HIS A 46 -0.16 2.89 -2.73
C HIS A 46 -1.64 2.98 -2.47
N TYR A 47 -2.23 4.06 -2.97
CA TYR A 47 -3.66 4.33 -2.99
C TYR A 47 -4.20 4.22 -4.42
N VAL A 48 -5.52 4.31 -4.61
CA VAL A 48 -6.14 4.33 -5.94
C VAL A 48 -5.63 5.53 -6.74
N ASP A 49 -5.31 5.31 -8.01
CA ASP A 49 -5.01 6.39 -8.93
C ASP A 49 -6.30 7.07 -9.40
N ARG A 50 -6.40 8.35 -9.14
CA ARG A 50 -7.55 9.19 -9.49
C ARG A 50 -7.28 10.11 -10.68
N ASP A 51 -6.09 10.02 -11.28
CA ASP A 51 -5.81 10.72 -12.52
C ASP A 51 -6.32 9.87 -13.71
N LEU A 52 -7.27 10.42 -14.46
CA LEU A 52 -7.82 9.74 -15.64
C LEU A 52 -6.95 9.94 -16.89
N GLY A 53 -5.89 10.73 -16.79
CA GLY A 53 -4.92 11.01 -17.85
C GLY A 53 -3.63 10.19 -17.66
N PRO A 54 -2.52 10.67 -18.23
CA PRO A 54 -1.21 10.00 -18.14
C PRO A 54 -0.46 10.29 -16.84
N GLY A 55 -1.02 11.11 -15.95
CA GLY A 55 -0.45 11.45 -14.64
C GLY A 55 -0.71 10.40 -13.59
N VAL A 56 -0.34 10.73 -12.35
CA VAL A 56 -0.62 9.91 -11.15
C VAL A 56 -1.09 10.80 -10.02
N ARG A 57 -2.18 10.45 -9.36
CA ARG A 57 -2.73 11.25 -8.26
C ARG A 57 -3.61 10.42 -7.34
N ASP A 58 -3.23 10.33 -6.07
CA ASP A 58 -4.06 9.74 -5.04
C ASP A 58 -5.15 10.70 -4.52
N TYR A 59 -5.96 10.27 -3.56
CA TYR A 59 -7.05 11.07 -2.98
C TYR A 59 -6.59 12.31 -2.18
N ARG A 60 -5.28 12.45 -1.93
CA ARG A 60 -4.67 13.63 -1.29
C ARG A 60 -3.91 14.49 -2.29
N CYS A 61 -4.07 14.28 -3.61
CA CYS A 61 -3.34 14.93 -4.69
C CYS A 61 -1.83 14.73 -4.60
N THR A 62 -1.38 13.62 -4.07
CA THR A 62 0.04 13.28 -4.07
C THR A 62 0.34 12.13 -5.02
N THR A 63 1.61 11.79 -5.14
CA THR A 63 2.10 10.72 -6.01
C THR A 63 2.24 9.37 -5.30
N GLN A 64 1.50 9.14 -4.18
CA GLN A 64 1.55 7.85 -3.47
C GLN A 64 0.63 6.83 -4.15
N THR A 65 0.79 6.70 -5.46
CA THR A 65 0.12 5.78 -6.36
C THR A 65 0.97 5.56 -7.61
N TYR A 66 0.47 4.81 -8.58
CA TYR A 66 1.06 4.71 -9.93
C TYR A 66 -0.06 4.65 -10.97
N GLN A 67 0.28 4.94 -12.24
CA GLN A 67 -0.70 5.07 -13.31
C GLN A 67 -1.59 3.84 -13.44
N GLY A 68 -2.90 4.07 -13.39
CA GLY A 68 -3.92 3.04 -13.51
C GLY A 68 -4.08 2.13 -12.28
N HIS A 69 -3.48 2.47 -11.14
CA HIS A 69 -3.65 1.70 -9.90
C HIS A 69 -5.10 1.74 -9.41
N ASN A 70 -5.74 0.59 -9.36
CA ASN A 70 -7.18 0.46 -9.14
C ASN A 70 -7.57 -0.08 -7.76
N GLY A 71 -6.65 0.00 -6.78
CA GLY A 71 -6.88 -0.47 -5.42
C GLY A 71 -5.98 0.21 -4.41
N ILE A 72 -5.87 -0.40 -3.23
CA ILE A 72 -4.92 -0.02 -2.19
C ILE A 72 -3.93 -1.17 -1.97
N ASP A 73 -2.64 -0.82 -1.82
CA ASP A 73 -1.58 -1.79 -1.54
C ASP A 73 -1.16 -1.71 -0.07
N ILE A 74 -1.46 -2.76 0.67
CA ILE A 74 -1.03 -2.93 2.07
C ILE A 74 0.15 -3.88 2.09
N ARG A 75 1.35 -3.31 2.22
CA ARG A 75 2.63 -4.00 2.08
C ARG A 75 3.13 -4.55 3.42
N LEU A 76 3.61 -5.79 3.42
CA LEU A 76 4.37 -6.36 4.52
C LEU A 76 5.82 -5.81 4.52
N LEU A 77 6.51 -5.93 5.64
CA LEU A 77 7.86 -5.38 5.78
C LEU A 77 8.86 -6.03 4.81
N ASP A 78 8.73 -7.34 4.59
CA ASP A 78 9.64 -8.16 3.81
C ASP A 78 9.06 -9.56 3.50
N MET A 79 9.79 -10.35 2.71
CA MET A 79 9.43 -11.74 2.39
C MET A 79 9.46 -12.66 3.64
N ALA A 80 10.26 -12.35 4.67
CA ALA A 80 10.25 -13.14 5.90
C ALA A 80 8.93 -12.95 6.65
N ALA A 81 8.33 -11.76 6.63
CA ALA A 81 7.01 -11.52 7.18
C ALA A 81 5.93 -12.31 6.41
N GLN A 82 6.01 -12.35 5.09
CA GLN A 82 5.10 -13.15 4.23
C GLN A 82 5.23 -14.64 4.55
N ARG A 83 6.45 -15.19 4.66
CA ARG A 83 6.67 -16.61 4.99
C ARG A 83 6.13 -17.00 6.38
N ARG A 84 6.12 -16.10 7.36
CA ARG A 84 5.48 -16.35 8.66
C ARG A 84 3.97 -16.44 8.57
N GLY A 85 3.40 -15.90 7.50
CA GLY A 85 1.96 -15.86 7.25
C GLY A 85 1.29 -14.67 7.96
N VAL A 86 0.58 -13.86 7.17
CA VAL A 86 -0.24 -12.75 7.66
C VAL A 86 -1.62 -12.89 7.04
N ASP A 87 -2.66 -12.98 7.86
CA ASP A 87 -4.00 -13.23 7.36
C ASP A 87 -4.57 -12.03 6.62
N VAL A 88 -5.25 -12.31 5.50
CA VAL A 88 -6.15 -11.40 4.78
C VAL A 88 -7.55 -11.58 5.36
N LEU A 89 -8.19 -10.47 5.69
CA LEU A 89 -9.50 -10.43 6.35
C LEU A 89 -10.54 -9.84 5.40
N ALA A 90 -11.76 -10.35 5.43
CA ALA A 90 -12.88 -9.75 4.72
C ALA A 90 -13.15 -8.34 5.28
N SER A 91 -13.07 -7.30 4.45
CA SER A 91 -13.28 -5.91 4.90
C SER A 91 -14.72 -5.63 5.33
N ALA A 92 -15.69 -6.36 4.78
CA ALA A 92 -17.10 -6.25 5.15
C ALA A 92 -17.78 -7.61 5.04
N ALA A 93 -18.93 -7.76 5.71
CA ALA A 93 -19.76 -8.94 5.55
C ALA A 93 -20.29 -9.07 4.12
N GLY A 94 -20.39 -10.30 3.61
CA GLY A 94 -20.87 -10.54 2.25
C GLY A 94 -20.83 -12.01 1.87
N THR A 95 -21.09 -12.26 0.58
CA THR A 95 -21.02 -13.60 -0.01
C THR A 95 -19.82 -13.69 -0.95
N VAL A 96 -19.01 -14.71 -0.81
CA VAL A 96 -17.88 -14.98 -1.70
C VAL A 96 -18.41 -15.24 -3.11
N ALA A 97 -18.08 -14.35 -4.04
CA ALA A 97 -18.51 -14.43 -5.43
C ALA A 97 -17.58 -15.28 -6.29
N ARG A 98 -16.27 -15.10 -6.13
CA ARG A 98 -15.24 -15.77 -6.94
C ARG A 98 -13.97 -16.02 -6.12
N VAL A 99 -13.27 -17.09 -6.47
CA VAL A 99 -11.99 -17.48 -5.89
C VAL A 99 -11.05 -17.92 -7.01
N ARG A 100 -9.77 -17.57 -6.92
CA ARG A 100 -8.67 -18.16 -7.67
C ARG A 100 -7.57 -18.55 -6.69
N ASP A 101 -7.07 -19.78 -6.82
CA ASP A 101 -5.91 -20.29 -6.08
C ASP A 101 -5.04 -21.15 -6.98
N GLY A 102 -3.77 -21.38 -6.61
CA GLY A 102 -2.84 -22.24 -7.36
C GLY A 102 -1.73 -21.49 -8.09
N VAL A 103 -1.82 -20.16 -8.27
CA VAL A 103 -0.75 -19.34 -8.85
C VAL A 103 0.43 -19.27 -7.88
N ALA A 104 1.65 -19.52 -8.39
CA ALA A 104 2.85 -19.53 -7.55
C ALA A 104 3.19 -18.15 -6.95
N ASP A 105 3.74 -18.15 -5.73
CA ASP A 105 4.24 -16.95 -5.05
C ASP A 105 5.66 -16.63 -5.56
N ILE A 106 5.74 -15.98 -6.72
CA ILE A 106 7.01 -15.65 -7.39
C ILE A 106 6.95 -14.17 -7.79
N SER A 107 7.91 -13.37 -7.29
CA SER A 107 8.07 -11.98 -7.72
C SER A 107 8.29 -11.90 -9.23
N VAL A 108 7.62 -10.96 -9.90
CA VAL A 108 7.86 -10.68 -11.33
C VAL A 108 9.30 -10.21 -11.64
N ARG A 109 10.06 -9.83 -10.59
CA ARG A 109 11.49 -9.51 -10.70
C ARG A 109 12.41 -10.72 -10.57
N ALA A 110 11.87 -11.87 -10.19
CA ALA A 110 12.69 -13.08 -10.05
C ALA A 110 13.24 -13.50 -11.42
N PRO A 111 14.52 -13.94 -11.50
CA PRO A 111 15.06 -14.49 -12.73
C PRO A 111 14.19 -15.66 -13.23
N GLY A 112 13.78 -15.63 -14.49
CA GLY A 112 12.94 -16.68 -15.09
C GLY A 112 11.46 -16.63 -14.66
N ALA A 113 10.98 -15.52 -14.09
CA ALA A 113 9.56 -15.35 -13.80
C ALA A 113 8.73 -15.49 -15.08
N SER A 114 7.65 -16.29 -15.00
CA SER A 114 6.73 -16.47 -16.14
C SER A 114 5.87 -15.21 -16.34
N PRO A 115 5.44 -14.94 -17.60
CA PRO A 115 4.46 -13.90 -17.86
C PRO A 115 3.18 -14.13 -17.05
N VAL A 116 2.63 -13.05 -16.48
CA VAL A 116 1.41 -13.10 -15.64
C VAL A 116 0.17 -12.54 -16.35
N ALA A 117 0.24 -12.38 -17.68
CA ALA A 117 -0.87 -11.85 -18.49
C ALA A 117 -2.19 -12.62 -18.20
N ASN A 118 -3.25 -11.87 -17.93
CA ASN A 118 -4.57 -12.36 -17.47
C ASN A 118 -4.58 -13.05 -16.09
N GLN A 119 -3.46 -12.97 -15.36
CA GLN A 119 -3.33 -13.47 -14.00
C GLN A 119 -2.72 -12.41 -13.06
N GLU A 120 -2.87 -11.13 -13.40
CA GLU A 120 -2.25 -10.01 -12.68
C GLU A 120 -2.63 -10.02 -11.19
N CYS A 121 -3.88 -10.33 -10.85
CA CYS A 121 -4.35 -10.49 -9.46
C CYS A 121 -3.72 -11.69 -8.73
N GLY A 122 -3.19 -12.70 -9.46
CA GLY A 122 -2.70 -13.94 -8.85
C GLY A 122 -3.82 -14.72 -8.17
N ASN A 123 -3.53 -15.25 -6.97
CA ASN A 123 -4.55 -15.85 -6.11
C ASN A 123 -5.37 -14.76 -5.45
N GLY A 124 -6.68 -14.95 -5.35
CA GLY A 124 -7.55 -13.92 -4.82
C GLY A 124 -8.96 -14.38 -4.53
N VAL A 125 -9.67 -13.51 -3.83
CA VAL A 125 -11.07 -13.66 -3.44
C VAL A 125 -11.83 -12.41 -3.86
N ALA A 126 -13.05 -12.56 -4.39
CA ALA A 126 -13.99 -11.46 -4.57
C ALA A 126 -15.22 -11.72 -3.71
N ILE A 127 -15.67 -10.70 -2.96
CA ILE A 127 -16.80 -10.76 -2.04
C ILE A 127 -17.86 -9.74 -2.50
N SER A 128 -19.08 -10.22 -2.74
CA SER A 128 -20.25 -9.38 -3.03
C SER A 128 -20.92 -8.93 -1.72
N HIS A 129 -21.21 -7.63 -1.61
CA HIS A 129 -21.84 -7.02 -0.45
C HIS A 129 -23.31 -6.61 -0.70
N GLY A 130 -23.87 -7.00 -1.87
CA GLY A 130 -25.19 -6.56 -2.30
C GLY A 130 -25.16 -5.17 -2.95
N GLY A 131 -26.27 -4.78 -3.59
CA GLY A 131 -26.41 -3.47 -4.23
C GLY A 131 -25.38 -3.12 -5.30
N GLY A 132 -24.71 -4.12 -5.90
CA GLY A 132 -23.62 -3.95 -6.88
C GLY A 132 -22.24 -3.71 -6.27
N TRP A 133 -22.10 -3.70 -4.94
CA TRP A 133 -20.84 -3.55 -4.25
C TRP A 133 -20.03 -4.84 -4.19
N GLU A 134 -18.73 -4.74 -4.46
CA GLU A 134 -17.78 -5.85 -4.43
C GLU A 134 -16.43 -5.38 -3.86
N THR A 135 -15.78 -6.23 -3.05
CA THR A 135 -14.36 -6.11 -2.73
C THR A 135 -13.59 -7.26 -3.32
N GLN A 136 -12.43 -6.98 -3.91
CA GLN A 136 -11.52 -7.99 -4.47
C GLN A 136 -10.17 -7.91 -3.76
N TYR A 137 -9.66 -9.08 -3.37
CA TYR A 137 -8.40 -9.28 -2.64
C TYR A 137 -7.45 -10.04 -3.53
N CYS A 138 -6.29 -9.48 -3.87
CA CYS A 138 -5.32 -10.04 -4.81
C CYS A 138 -3.96 -10.32 -4.16
N HIS A 139 -3.08 -11.00 -4.91
CA HIS A 139 -1.72 -11.38 -4.52
C HIS A 139 -1.66 -12.27 -3.29
N MET A 140 -2.73 -13.06 -3.04
CA MET A 140 -2.79 -13.97 -1.91
C MET A 140 -1.83 -15.15 -2.08
N ALA A 141 -1.41 -15.73 -0.96
CA ALA A 141 -0.48 -16.85 -0.96
C ALA A 141 -1.12 -18.12 -1.54
N ARG A 142 -0.35 -18.87 -2.34
CA ARG A 142 -0.78 -20.11 -2.95
C ARG A 142 -1.22 -21.13 -1.88
N GLY A 143 -2.40 -21.72 -2.08
CA GLY A 143 -2.98 -22.72 -1.16
C GLY A 143 -3.43 -22.17 0.18
N SER A 144 -3.52 -20.83 0.34
CA SER A 144 -3.89 -20.21 1.60
C SER A 144 -5.36 -19.83 1.70
N ILE A 145 -6.10 -19.86 0.60
CA ILE A 145 -7.50 -19.43 0.56
C ILE A 145 -8.38 -20.38 1.36
N ARG A 146 -9.20 -19.83 2.25
CA ARG A 146 -9.99 -20.56 3.26
C ARG A 146 -11.49 -20.57 2.97
N VAL A 147 -11.92 -19.95 1.87
CA VAL A 147 -13.32 -19.76 1.49
C VAL A 147 -13.59 -20.25 0.08
N ARG A 148 -14.87 -20.51 -0.22
CA ARG A 148 -15.34 -21.00 -1.53
C ARG A 148 -16.45 -20.08 -2.05
N PRO A 149 -16.68 -20.02 -3.37
CA PRO A 149 -17.85 -19.34 -3.91
C PRO A 149 -19.15 -19.82 -3.26
N GLY A 150 -19.98 -18.86 -2.82
CA GLY A 150 -21.22 -19.10 -2.09
C GLY A 150 -21.10 -19.01 -0.56
N ASP A 151 -19.89 -19.07 0.00
CA ASP A 151 -19.72 -18.91 1.46
C ASP A 151 -20.13 -17.49 1.90
N VAL A 152 -20.84 -17.40 3.02
CA VAL A 152 -21.16 -16.15 3.70
C VAL A 152 -20.08 -15.85 4.71
N VAL A 153 -19.48 -14.68 4.65
CA VAL A 153 -18.40 -14.24 5.53
C VAL A 153 -18.80 -12.99 6.32
N ALA A 154 -18.39 -12.93 7.57
CA ALA A 154 -18.49 -11.72 8.38
C ALA A 154 -17.33 -10.77 8.11
N ALA A 155 -17.49 -9.48 8.41
CA ALA A 155 -16.36 -8.53 8.45
C ALA A 155 -15.31 -9.04 9.46
N GLY A 156 -14.02 -8.94 9.07
CA GLY A 156 -12.90 -9.44 9.88
C GLY A 156 -12.65 -10.95 9.79
N ALA A 157 -13.48 -11.72 9.10
CA ALA A 157 -13.23 -13.16 8.91
C ALA A 157 -11.96 -13.39 8.07
N PRO A 158 -11.06 -14.33 8.47
CA PRO A 158 -9.87 -14.64 7.71
C PRO A 158 -10.22 -15.44 6.46
N ILE A 159 -9.88 -14.89 5.28
CA ILE A 159 -10.20 -15.47 3.96
C ILE A 159 -8.98 -16.10 3.27
N GLY A 160 -7.77 -15.90 3.80
CA GLY A 160 -6.52 -16.45 3.30
C GLY A 160 -5.33 -15.71 3.88
N ARG A 161 -4.18 -15.70 3.19
CA ARG A 161 -2.95 -15.03 3.63
C ARG A 161 -2.38 -14.14 2.54
N VAL A 162 -1.67 -13.08 2.95
CA VAL A 162 -0.87 -12.25 2.05
C VAL A 162 0.21 -13.09 1.39
N GLY A 163 0.34 -12.99 0.08
CA GLY A 163 1.28 -13.73 -0.73
C GLY A 163 2.12 -12.86 -1.64
N LEU A 164 2.52 -13.47 -2.77
CA LEU A 164 3.37 -12.87 -3.81
C LEU A 164 2.97 -13.40 -5.19
N SER A 165 1.71 -13.76 -5.38
CA SER A 165 1.21 -14.34 -6.63
C SER A 165 0.72 -13.27 -7.60
N GLY A 166 0.86 -13.50 -8.90
CA GLY A 166 0.44 -12.57 -9.94
C GLY A 166 1.45 -11.46 -10.24
N ASN A 167 0.98 -10.30 -10.72
CA ASN A 167 1.85 -9.19 -11.11
C ASN A 167 2.28 -8.35 -9.89
N THR A 168 3.23 -8.87 -9.13
CA THR A 168 3.75 -8.20 -7.94
C THR A 168 5.25 -8.42 -7.75
N GLU A 169 5.92 -7.41 -7.19
CA GLU A 169 7.37 -7.42 -6.92
C GLU A 169 7.70 -7.77 -5.46
N TYR A 170 6.76 -7.55 -4.54
CA TYR A 170 6.92 -7.66 -3.09
C TYR A 170 5.62 -8.11 -2.42
N PRO A 171 5.69 -8.68 -1.20
CA PRO A 171 4.51 -9.21 -0.53
C PRO A 171 3.59 -8.09 -0.05
N HIS A 172 2.36 -8.07 -0.59
CA HIS A 172 1.33 -7.12 -0.20
C HIS A 172 -0.06 -7.69 -0.47
N LEU A 173 -1.07 -7.13 0.17
CA LEU A 173 -2.46 -7.25 -0.25
C LEU A 173 -2.78 -6.07 -1.17
N HIS A 174 -3.25 -6.37 -2.39
CA HIS A 174 -3.94 -5.39 -3.23
C HIS A 174 -5.44 -5.57 -3.07
N MET A 175 -6.16 -4.55 -2.60
CA MET A 175 -7.61 -4.59 -2.43
C MET A 175 -8.28 -3.54 -3.32
N THR A 176 -9.21 -3.99 -4.17
CA THR A 176 -10.05 -3.11 -5.00
C THR A 176 -11.48 -3.11 -4.49
N VAL A 177 -12.13 -1.94 -4.45
CA VAL A 177 -13.56 -1.78 -4.21
C VAL A 177 -14.24 -1.42 -5.52
N ARG A 178 -15.40 -2.02 -5.80
CA ARG A 178 -16.19 -1.75 -7.01
C ARG A 178 -17.66 -1.54 -6.69
N LEU A 179 -18.28 -0.68 -7.48
CA LEU A 179 -19.73 -0.56 -7.58
C LEU A 179 -20.14 -0.82 -9.04
N ASN A 180 -20.97 -1.86 -9.26
CA ASN A 180 -21.38 -2.29 -10.60
C ASN A 180 -20.21 -2.49 -11.58
N GLY A 181 -19.07 -3.02 -11.08
CA GLY A 181 -17.84 -3.24 -11.84
C GLY A 181 -16.90 -2.03 -11.93
N ALA A 182 -17.38 -0.82 -11.72
CA ALA A 182 -16.54 0.39 -11.71
C ALA A 182 -15.73 0.49 -10.41
N VAL A 183 -14.45 0.87 -10.53
CA VAL A 183 -13.56 1.08 -9.37
C VAL A 183 -14.04 2.27 -8.56
N VAL A 184 -14.07 2.10 -7.24
CA VAL A 184 -14.37 3.15 -6.26
C VAL A 184 -13.18 3.29 -5.32
N ASP A 185 -12.71 4.51 -5.12
CA ASP A 185 -11.68 4.81 -4.13
C ASP A 185 -12.31 4.81 -2.71
N PRO A 186 -11.97 3.85 -1.83
CA PRO A 186 -12.59 3.77 -0.51
C PRO A 186 -12.23 4.93 0.43
N PHE A 187 -11.21 5.73 0.10
CA PHE A 187 -10.85 6.96 0.81
C PHE A 187 -11.55 8.20 0.27
N ALA A 188 -12.21 8.09 -0.90
CA ALA A 188 -12.89 9.19 -1.57
C ALA A 188 -13.96 8.65 -2.51
N PRO A 189 -15.02 7.99 -1.99
CA PRO A 189 -16.03 7.30 -2.80
C PRO A 189 -16.87 8.23 -3.68
N GLU A 190 -16.99 9.48 -3.30
CA GLU A 190 -17.65 10.48 -4.12
C GLU A 190 -16.70 10.99 -5.20
N SER A 191 -17.03 10.71 -6.44
CA SER A 191 -16.22 11.10 -7.61
C SER A 191 -16.30 12.60 -7.87
N GLY A 192 -15.31 13.33 -7.36
CA GLY A 192 -15.00 14.71 -7.78
C GLY A 192 -13.63 14.75 -8.44
N ALA A 193 -13.44 15.64 -9.42
CA ALA A 193 -12.15 15.83 -10.09
C ALA A 193 -11.07 16.47 -9.19
N GLY A 194 -11.33 16.65 -7.90
CA GLY A 194 -10.46 17.32 -6.95
C GLY A 194 -9.99 16.40 -5.82
N CYS A 195 -9.07 16.91 -5.00
CA CYS A 195 -8.57 16.24 -3.79
C CYS A 195 -9.36 16.58 -2.54
N THR A 196 -10.49 17.23 -2.68
CA THR A 196 -11.49 17.48 -1.64
C THR A 196 -12.44 16.29 -1.57
N ALA A 197 -11.90 15.11 -1.24
CA ALA A 197 -12.72 13.94 -0.98
C ALA A 197 -13.62 14.20 0.23
N GLN A 198 -14.92 14.11 0.04
CA GLN A 198 -15.88 14.10 1.14
C GLN A 198 -16.24 12.65 1.46
N GLY A 199 -16.13 12.30 2.75
CA GLY A 199 -16.45 10.97 3.22
C GLY A 199 -15.38 9.92 2.89
N ASP A 200 -15.56 8.78 3.48
CA ASP A 200 -14.83 7.53 3.20
C ASP A 200 -15.73 6.33 3.53
N MET A 201 -15.30 5.15 3.10
CA MET A 201 -16.03 3.89 3.34
C MET A 201 -15.54 3.14 4.59
N TRP A 202 -14.55 3.65 5.32
CA TRP A 202 -13.90 2.93 6.40
C TRP A 202 -14.68 2.98 7.73
N THR A 203 -14.59 1.94 8.55
CA THR A 203 -15.02 2.00 9.94
C THR A 203 -14.20 3.04 10.69
N PRO A 204 -14.68 3.61 11.82
CA PRO A 204 -13.93 4.58 12.59
C PRO A 204 -12.53 4.08 13.02
N GLU A 205 -12.42 2.79 13.39
CA GLU A 205 -11.18 2.14 13.80
C GLU A 205 -10.20 2.03 12.63
N ALA A 206 -10.68 1.58 11.47
CA ALA A 206 -9.87 1.47 10.26
C ALA A 206 -9.39 2.85 9.79
N ARG A 207 -10.28 3.85 9.78
CA ARG A 207 -9.95 5.24 9.42
C ARG A 207 -8.84 5.81 10.31
N THR A 208 -8.96 5.60 11.63
CA THR A 208 -7.95 6.07 12.59
C THR A 208 -6.60 5.40 12.36
N ALA A 209 -6.59 4.07 12.13
CA ALA A 209 -5.36 3.33 11.87
C ALA A 209 -4.69 3.73 10.55
N MET A 210 -5.49 4.04 9.51
CA MET A 210 -5.03 4.38 8.16
C MET A 210 -4.85 5.89 7.94
N THR A 211 -4.55 6.67 8.99
CA THR A 211 -4.20 8.08 8.83
C THR A 211 -3.15 8.25 7.73
N TYR A 212 -3.44 9.13 6.76
CA TYR A 212 -2.57 9.35 5.60
C TYR A 212 -1.18 9.81 6.01
N ARG A 213 -0.16 9.18 5.44
CA ARG A 213 1.26 9.52 5.62
C ARG A 213 1.96 9.56 4.28
N LEU A 214 2.45 10.75 3.88
CA LEU A 214 3.21 10.92 2.65
C LEU A 214 4.63 10.43 2.84
N GLY A 215 4.83 9.14 2.61
CA GLY A 215 6.06 8.41 2.81
C GLY A 215 6.32 8.02 4.27
N VAL A 216 6.91 6.85 4.43
CA VAL A 216 7.26 6.26 5.73
C VAL A 216 8.52 5.42 5.63
N VAL A 217 9.07 5.02 6.77
CA VAL A 217 10.11 3.97 6.84
C VAL A 217 9.40 2.61 6.91
N LEU A 218 9.50 1.81 5.85
CA LEU A 218 8.92 0.47 5.81
C LEU A 218 9.66 -0.47 6.78
N ASN A 219 10.97 -0.64 6.58
CA ASN A 219 11.80 -1.42 7.49
C ASN A 219 13.18 -0.78 7.64
N ALA A 220 13.83 -1.10 8.76
CA ALA A 220 15.18 -0.66 9.08
C ALA A 220 15.83 -1.68 10.02
N GLY A 221 17.17 -1.72 10.03
CA GLY A 221 17.88 -2.64 10.89
C GLY A 221 19.38 -2.48 10.85
N PHE A 222 20.04 -3.40 11.55
CA PHE A 222 21.47 -3.54 11.61
C PHE A 222 21.91 -4.85 10.96
N ALA A 223 23.10 -4.86 10.35
CA ALA A 223 23.69 -6.02 9.69
C ALA A 223 25.18 -6.16 10.05
N ALA A 224 25.69 -7.39 10.03
CA ALA A 224 27.09 -7.70 10.26
C ALA A 224 28.02 -7.43 9.06
N GLY A 225 27.47 -7.01 7.92
CA GLY A 225 28.17 -6.72 6.66
C GLY A 225 27.34 -5.90 5.69
N PRO A 226 27.87 -5.61 4.50
CA PRO A 226 27.14 -4.91 3.44
C PRO A 226 25.81 -5.59 3.12
N VAL A 227 24.79 -4.79 2.78
CA VAL A 227 23.45 -5.27 2.43
C VAL A 227 23.07 -4.80 1.02
N THR A 228 22.27 -5.61 0.34
CA THR A 228 21.64 -5.24 -0.94
C THR A 228 20.15 -4.98 -0.76
N PRO A 229 19.49 -4.25 -1.69
CA PRO A 229 18.03 -4.09 -1.68
C PRO A 229 17.29 -5.44 -1.64
N ASP A 230 17.80 -6.45 -2.36
CA ASP A 230 17.19 -7.79 -2.41
C ASP A 230 17.30 -8.52 -1.07
N GLN A 231 18.42 -8.39 -0.36
CA GLN A 231 18.57 -8.94 1.00
C GLN A 231 17.63 -8.26 1.99
N VAL A 232 17.44 -6.94 1.87
CA VAL A 232 16.47 -6.19 2.69
C VAL A 232 15.04 -6.64 2.38
N GLU A 233 14.72 -6.95 1.10
CA GLU A 233 13.42 -7.50 0.71
C GLU A 233 13.23 -8.94 1.18
N ALA A 234 14.25 -9.78 1.08
CA ALA A 234 14.20 -11.16 1.58
C ALA A 234 13.93 -11.23 3.08
N GLY A 235 14.41 -10.24 3.83
CA GLY A 235 14.35 -10.19 5.29
C GLY A 235 15.24 -11.24 5.97
N GLY A 236 15.23 -11.28 7.29
CA GLY A 236 16.04 -12.24 8.07
C GLY A 236 17.51 -11.88 8.15
N ILE A 237 17.87 -10.62 7.92
CA ILE A 237 19.26 -10.13 8.05
C ILE A 237 19.69 -10.29 9.52
N ALA A 238 20.77 -11.03 9.73
CA ALA A 238 21.33 -11.23 11.06
C ALA A 238 21.92 -9.92 11.61
N PRO A 239 21.60 -9.55 12.86
CA PRO A 239 22.20 -8.38 13.50
C PRO A 239 23.70 -8.60 13.77
N PRO A 240 24.50 -7.52 13.89
CA PRO A 240 25.90 -7.63 14.22
C PRO A 240 26.11 -8.08 15.68
N GLY A 241 27.24 -8.74 15.94
CA GLY A 241 27.77 -9.01 17.26
C GLY A 241 29.13 -8.33 17.48
N ARG A 242 29.70 -8.47 18.67
CA ARG A 242 30.98 -7.82 19.03
C ARG A 242 32.17 -8.21 18.14
N SER A 243 32.14 -9.41 17.55
CA SER A 243 33.17 -9.92 16.63
C SER A 243 32.84 -9.70 15.15
N SER A 244 31.70 -9.06 14.82
CA SER A 244 31.32 -8.83 13.43
C SER A 244 32.34 -7.94 12.70
N PRO A 245 32.68 -8.24 11.44
CA PRO A 245 33.65 -7.46 10.68
C PRO A 245 33.16 -6.04 10.35
N TYR A 246 31.87 -5.85 10.37
CA TYR A 246 31.22 -4.54 10.14
C TYR A 246 30.02 -4.36 11.07
N ILE A 247 29.67 -3.10 11.34
CA ILE A 247 28.33 -2.69 11.69
C ILE A 247 27.79 -1.87 10.52
N VAL A 248 26.73 -2.35 9.89
CA VAL A 248 26.00 -1.66 8.83
C VAL A 248 24.59 -1.38 9.33
N VAL A 249 24.11 -0.18 9.12
CA VAL A 249 22.70 0.18 9.31
C VAL A 249 22.05 0.39 7.95
N TYR A 250 20.81 -0.04 7.83
CA TYR A 250 20.04 0.12 6.61
C TYR A 250 18.61 0.59 6.95
N ALA A 251 17.99 1.30 6.01
CA ALA A 251 16.59 1.65 6.09
C ALA A 251 15.98 1.70 4.68
N ARG A 252 14.73 1.27 4.56
CA ARG A 252 13.92 1.39 3.35
C ARG A 252 12.82 2.40 3.60
N GLY A 253 12.87 3.52 2.87
CA GLY A 253 11.76 4.45 2.76
C GLY A 253 10.84 4.06 1.60
N ILE A 254 9.55 4.31 1.75
CA ILE A 254 8.52 4.20 0.70
C ILE A 254 7.77 5.52 0.57
N GLY A 255 7.19 5.80 -0.62
CA GLY A 255 6.43 7.04 -0.87
C GLY A 255 7.27 8.33 -0.82
N LEU A 256 8.56 8.24 -1.20
CA LEU A 256 9.47 9.38 -1.19
C LEU A 256 9.19 10.31 -2.38
N GLN A 257 9.37 11.61 -2.16
CA GLN A 257 9.04 12.65 -3.14
C GLN A 257 10.28 13.16 -3.89
N ALA A 258 10.07 13.76 -5.05
CA ALA A 258 11.13 14.50 -5.71
C ALA A 258 11.64 15.62 -4.78
N GLY A 259 12.96 15.82 -4.73
CA GLY A 259 13.59 16.80 -3.84
C GLY A 259 13.80 16.32 -2.40
N ASP A 260 13.32 15.13 -2.02
CA ASP A 260 13.64 14.55 -0.70
C ASP A 260 15.14 14.25 -0.60
N GLU A 261 15.76 14.64 0.52
CA GLU A 261 17.13 14.29 0.87
C GLU A 261 17.12 13.24 1.98
N ILE A 262 17.76 12.11 1.74
CA ILE A 262 17.78 10.99 2.67
C ILE A 262 19.07 11.01 3.46
N GLU A 263 18.96 10.98 4.79
CA GLU A 263 20.09 10.90 5.70
C GLU A 263 19.98 9.64 6.56
N LEU A 264 21.09 8.94 6.70
CA LEU A 264 21.24 7.81 7.62
C LEU A 264 22.56 7.95 8.37
N GLU A 265 22.51 7.87 9.70
CA GLU A 265 23.66 8.03 10.58
C GLU A 265 23.74 6.86 11.56
N LEU A 266 24.94 6.29 11.73
CA LEU A 266 25.29 5.30 12.74
C LEU A 266 26.12 5.96 13.83
N LYS A 267 25.71 5.79 15.10
CA LYS A 267 26.45 6.28 16.30
C LYS A 267 26.87 5.13 17.18
N GLY A 268 28.04 5.29 17.79
CA GLY A 268 28.59 4.37 18.81
C GLY A 268 27.89 4.53 20.17
N PRO A 269 28.27 3.67 21.16
CA PRO A 269 27.74 3.74 22.51
C PRO A 269 28.04 5.06 23.25
N ASP A 270 29.09 5.77 22.85
CA ASP A 270 29.50 7.10 23.33
C ASP A 270 28.74 8.25 22.66
N GLY A 271 27.82 7.94 21.74
CA GLY A 271 27.06 8.92 20.96
C GLY A 271 27.83 9.51 19.77
N VAL A 272 29.11 9.14 19.58
CA VAL A 272 29.93 9.63 18.47
C VAL A 272 29.45 9.02 17.14
N SER A 273 29.39 9.87 16.11
CA SER A 273 29.05 9.44 14.75
C SER A 273 30.17 8.56 14.17
N LEU A 274 29.85 7.31 13.86
CA LEU A 274 30.79 6.34 13.27
C LEU A 274 30.73 6.35 11.75
N ALA A 275 29.54 6.60 11.19
CA ALA A 275 29.32 6.68 9.75
C ALA A 275 28.03 7.47 9.48
N ARG A 276 28.05 8.30 8.44
CA ARG A 276 26.90 9.09 8.01
C ARG A 276 26.89 9.21 6.49
N ASN A 277 25.70 9.11 5.92
CA ASN A 277 25.43 9.42 4.52
C ASN A 277 24.24 10.34 4.43
N ARG A 278 24.37 11.42 3.67
CA ARG A 278 23.24 12.27 3.23
C ARG A 278 23.29 12.32 1.71
N ALA A 279 22.27 11.72 1.10
CA ALA A 279 22.17 11.64 -0.35
C ALA A 279 21.81 13.00 -0.95
N GLN A 280 22.16 13.19 -2.24
CA GLN A 280 21.63 14.29 -3.03
C GLN A 280 20.10 14.22 -3.09
N PRO A 281 19.41 15.36 -3.29
CA PRO A 281 17.97 15.35 -3.48
C PRO A 281 17.53 14.38 -4.55
N LEU A 282 16.45 13.64 -4.30
CA LEU A 282 15.89 12.70 -5.27
C LEU A 282 15.45 13.44 -6.55
N ASP A 283 15.83 12.92 -7.71
CA ASP A 283 15.49 13.45 -9.03
C ASP A 283 14.00 13.36 -9.35
N ARG A 284 13.31 12.38 -8.78
CA ARG A 284 11.88 12.10 -8.94
C ARG A 284 11.34 11.38 -7.72
N TRP A 285 10.03 11.24 -7.61
CA TRP A 285 9.41 10.41 -6.60
C TRP A 285 9.90 8.94 -6.71
N LYS A 286 10.02 8.27 -5.57
CA LYS A 286 10.42 6.86 -5.49
C LYS A 286 9.38 6.08 -4.69
N ALA A 287 8.82 5.04 -5.29
CA ALA A 287 7.92 4.11 -4.60
C ALA A 287 8.63 3.47 -3.41
N GLN A 288 9.93 3.19 -3.56
CA GLN A 288 10.80 2.72 -2.49
C GLN A 288 12.27 3.10 -2.74
N TRP A 289 13.03 3.24 -1.66
CA TRP A 289 14.47 3.48 -1.70
C TRP A 289 15.15 2.86 -0.50
N VAL A 290 16.19 2.06 -0.73
CA VAL A 290 17.04 1.51 0.34
C VAL A 290 18.30 2.36 0.45
N THR A 291 18.61 2.79 1.66
CA THR A 291 19.89 3.43 2.00
C THR A 291 20.59 2.64 3.09
N TYR A 292 21.91 2.65 3.07
CA TYR A 292 22.72 2.02 4.07
C TYR A 292 24.03 2.78 4.30
N VAL A 293 24.59 2.63 5.49
CA VAL A 293 25.89 3.17 5.86
C VAL A 293 26.50 2.26 6.93
N GLY A 294 27.82 2.17 6.99
CA GLY A 294 28.45 1.29 7.95
C GLY A 294 29.92 1.60 8.21
N LYS A 295 30.46 0.91 9.20
CA LYS A 295 31.85 1.01 9.63
C LYS A 295 32.48 -0.37 9.72
N LYS A 296 33.71 -0.51 9.27
CA LYS A 296 34.57 -1.69 9.50
C LYS A 296 34.98 -1.73 10.98
N ALA A 297 35.03 -2.93 11.54
CA ALA A 297 35.45 -3.13 12.91
C ALA A 297 36.86 -2.57 13.13
N PRO A 298 37.12 -1.90 14.27
CA PRO A 298 38.46 -1.59 14.70
C PRO A 298 39.22 -2.89 15.03
N VAL A 299 40.57 -2.82 15.08
CA VAL A 299 41.41 -3.98 15.39
C VAL A 299 41.05 -4.59 16.75
N THR A 300 40.61 -3.76 17.69
CA THR A 300 40.21 -4.18 19.05
C THR A 300 38.82 -4.79 19.13
N GLY A 301 38.10 -4.89 17.99
CA GLY A 301 36.69 -5.28 17.95
C GLY A 301 35.75 -4.13 18.35
N TRP A 302 34.44 -4.44 18.41
CA TRP A 302 33.43 -3.47 18.77
C TRP A 302 33.31 -3.31 20.29
N THR A 303 33.25 -2.08 20.77
CA THR A 303 32.97 -1.77 22.17
C THR A 303 31.53 -2.24 22.52
N GLY A 304 31.37 -2.87 23.69
CA GLY A 304 30.05 -3.23 24.19
C GLY A 304 29.20 -1.99 24.49
N GLY A 305 27.91 -2.08 24.23
CA GLY A 305 26.98 -0.99 24.48
C GLY A 305 25.91 -0.85 23.40
N THR A 306 25.13 0.23 23.45
CA THR A 306 24.03 0.48 22.51
C THR A 306 24.52 1.32 21.35
N TYR A 307 24.42 0.77 20.15
CA TYR A 307 24.61 1.47 18.89
C TYR A 307 23.28 1.98 18.39
N VAL A 308 23.25 3.21 17.92
CA VAL A 308 22.03 3.91 17.51
C VAL A 308 22.11 4.30 16.04
N ALA A 309 21.01 4.13 15.32
CA ALA A 309 20.84 4.64 13.98
C ALA A 309 19.71 5.66 13.92
N ASP A 310 19.97 6.76 13.23
CA ASP A 310 19.00 7.81 12.96
C ASP A 310 18.78 7.89 11.43
N TYR A 311 17.57 7.54 10.95
CA TYR A 311 17.14 7.77 9.58
C TYR A 311 16.26 9.01 9.52
N ARG A 312 16.52 9.90 8.55
CA ARG A 312 15.74 11.12 8.31
C ARG A 312 15.54 11.34 6.82
N VAL A 313 14.37 11.82 6.46
CA VAL A 313 14.09 12.38 5.14
C VAL A 313 13.79 13.86 5.32
N TRP A 314 14.58 14.69 4.67
CA TRP A 314 14.41 16.13 4.65
C TRP A 314 13.59 16.49 3.40
N ARG A 315 12.50 17.22 3.59
CA ARG A 315 11.61 17.72 2.56
C ARG A 315 11.44 19.21 2.74
N GLN A 316 11.85 19.99 1.74
CA GLN A 316 11.81 21.46 1.82
C GLN A 316 12.49 22.01 3.10
N GLY A 317 13.65 21.46 3.44
CA GLY A 317 14.43 21.87 4.61
C GLY A 317 13.89 21.44 5.98
N LYS A 318 12.79 20.66 6.03
CA LYS A 318 12.21 20.14 7.27
C LYS A 318 12.30 18.60 7.30
N VAL A 319 12.42 18.04 8.52
CA VAL A 319 12.34 16.57 8.68
C VAL A 319 10.89 16.12 8.46
N ALA A 320 10.63 15.46 7.35
CA ALA A 320 9.31 14.93 6.98
C ALA A 320 9.10 13.49 7.48
N ILE A 321 10.15 12.68 7.47
CA ILE A 321 10.12 11.29 7.94
C ILE A 321 11.34 11.07 8.85
N SER A 322 11.15 10.41 9.97
CA SER A 322 12.26 10.01 10.83
C SER A 322 12.00 8.66 11.50
N ARG A 323 13.08 7.92 11.73
CA ARG A 323 13.05 6.69 12.53
C ARG A 323 14.39 6.53 13.25
N ARG A 324 14.32 6.33 14.57
CA ARG A 324 15.45 5.94 15.40
C ARG A 324 15.32 4.47 15.77
N PHE A 325 16.41 3.74 15.69
CA PHE A 325 16.46 2.32 16.03
C PHE A 325 17.87 1.97 16.58
N GLU A 326 17.96 0.88 17.31
CA GLU A 326 19.17 0.56 18.04
C GLU A 326 19.46 -0.94 18.06
N VAL A 327 20.72 -1.29 18.33
CA VAL A 327 21.19 -2.64 18.62
C VAL A 327 22.16 -2.59 19.80
N ARG A 328 22.09 -3.59 20.67
CA ARG A 328 23.03 -3.74 21.78
C ARG A 328 24.05 -4.84 21.46
N LEU A 329 25.32 -4.53 21.59
CA LEU A 329 26.45 -5.47 21.46
C LEU A 329 27.04 -5.84 22.80
#